data_5bf8cbeac71ec2be5214e6fd751b66f3
#
_entry.id   5bf8cbeac71ec2be5214e6fd751b66f3
#
_cell.length_a   1.000
_cell.length_b   1.000
_cell.length_c   1.000
_cell.angle_alpha   90.00
_cell.angle_beta   90.00
_cell.angle_gamma   90.00
#
_symmetry.space_group_name_H-M   'P 1'
#
loop_
_entity.id
_entity.type
_entity.pdbx_description
1 polymer ?
#
loop_
_entity_poly.entity_id
_entity_poly.type
_entity_poly.pdbx_seq_one_letter_code
_entity_poly.pdbx_strand_id
1 'polypeptide(L)'
;MNKYKLALLLIIPLLCCTSCEEWLKVDSEDRIMEDALYSNENGFRTALNGIYIDLLNSSLYGQTLTTTTFDVLAQYYDTSKPLNTHAYVLLANYDHQKMKDAVSDTWAKGYALIGNINTLLEHCEKNRNVLSDKGYHIIKGEALALRAMLHFDLLRIFGPIYKYEPGKECIPYVNDTERKVKPLLPASDVIFNITTDLKAAEELLADYDPVITEGKLATEDASGNNFYRFRNERMNYFAVLALTARVYLYAGDTGNAVKYANDVIDRASRFFPFATREQVNGQATSGSANTSAEDRIFSSEILFGNYHSKRTTDIFDKIFSYKLEAKNVLKMSDYGISQLYEDDGDLRKCQWQTQRDTEGNVGQFFVKYGDVADNGFEFAKLLPMIRMSEMYLIKAECTKDYKALNPIRKARNIPQLKSNIGLNGYIEDEYVREFIGEGQLFWYYKRKGVTSIPRLYNPSLQDMQITNSTYVFDLPDSEQQLRK
;
A
#
# COMPACT_ATOMS: atom_id res chain seq x y z
N MET A 1 -32.11 -47.56 60.09
CA MET A 1 -31.10 -46.84 59.32
C MET A 1 -30.86 -45.52 60.06
N ASN A 2 -29.65 -45.30 60.58
CA ASN A 2 -29.35 -44.24 61.55
C ASN A 2 -29.40 -42.86 60.90
N LYS A 3 -30.17 -41.91 61.50
CA LYS A 3 -30.36 -40.52 61.00
C LYS A 3 -29.03 -39.81 60.72
N TYR A 4 -27.95 -40.20 61.37
CA TYR A 4 -26.59 -39.66 61.16
C TYR A 4 -25.92 -40.17 59.91
N LYS A 5 -26.28 -41.36 59.37
CA LYS A 5 -25.76 -41.86 58.09
C LYS A 5 -26.42 -41.21 56.88
N LEU A 6 -27.66 -40.73 57.02
CA LEU A 6 -28.38 -39.99 56.00
C LEU A 6 -27.88 -38.54 55.88
N ALA A 7 -27.54 -37.94 57.05
CA ALA A 7 -26.95 -36.57 57.08
C ALA A 7 -25.54 -36.55 56.51
N LEU A 8 -24.73 -37.59 56.73
CA LEU A 8 -23.38 -37.72 56.14
C LEU A 8 -23.39 -37.93 54.64
N LEU A 9 -24.43 -38.61 54.12
CA LEU A 9 -24.60 -38.86 52.67
C LEU A 9 -25.06 -37.60 51.90
N LEU A 10 -25.64 -36.61 52.59
CA LEU A 10 -26.09 -35.35 51.98
C LEU A 10 -25.03 -34.22 52.06
N ILE A 11 -24.00 -34.36 52.88
CA ILE A 11 -22.93 -33.36 53.05
C ILE A 11 -21.80 -33.61 52.02
N ILE A 12 -21.59 -34.83 51.57
CA ILE A 12 -20.53 -35.18 50.57
C ILE A 12 -20.75 -34.53 49.21
N PRO A 13 -21.97 -34.48 48.62
CA PRO A 13 -22.15 -33.80 47.35
C PRO A 13 -22.08 -32.26 47.42
N LEU A 14 -22.23 -31.65 48.62
CA LEU A 14 -22.16 -30.19 48.80
C LEU A 14 -20.72 -29.66 48.86
N LEU A 15 -19.75 -30.51 49.19
CA LEU A 15 -18.32 -30.15 49.22
C LEU A 15 -17.62 -30.35 47.86
N CYS A 16 -18.27 -31.00 46.90
CA CYS A 16 -17.74 -31.17 45.52
C CYS A 16 -18.10 -30.03 44.56
N CYS A 17 -18.88 -29.03 44.99
CA CYS A 17 -19.30 -27.91 44.16
C CYS A 17 -18.42 -26.67 44.29
N THR A 18 -17.35 -26.70 45.09
CA THR A 18 -16.29 -25.71 45.01
C THR A 18 -15.26 -26.18 43.97
N SER A 19 -15.72 -26.31 42.73
CA SER A 19 -14.83 -26.50 41.62
C SER A 19 -13.98 -25.27 41.46
N CYS A 20 -12.69 -25.42 41.59
CA CYS A 20 -11.70 -24.40 41.26
C CYS A 20 -11.90 -23.96 39.83
N GLU A 21 -12.57 -22.83 39.57
CA GLU A 21 -12.58 -22.17 38.26
C GLU A 21 -11.17 -21.79 37.80
N GLU A 22 -10.23 -21.70 38.74
CA GLU A 22 -8.82 -21.41 38.39
C GLU A 22 -8.06 -22.58 37.77
N TRP A 23 -8.48 -23.84 37.98
CA TRP A 23 -7.80 -25.02 37.45
C TRP A 23 -8.20 -25.33 35.98
N LEU A 24 -9.24 -24.67 35.46
CA LEU A 24 -9.72 -24.79 34.09
C LEU A 24 -9.25 -23.63 33.16
N LYS A 25 -8.49 -22.68 33.68
CA LYS A 25 -7.76 -21.70 32.87
C LYS A 25 -6.46 -22.33 32.36
N VAL A 26 -6.57 -23.27 31.45
CA VAL A 26 -5.44 -23.61 30.55
C VAL A 26 -5.30 -22.40 29.61
N ASP A 27 -4.34 -21.55 29.87
CA ASP A 27 -3.93 -20.55 28.88
C ASP A 27 -3.56 -21.31 27.61
N SER A 28 -4.21 -20.99 26.50
CA SER A 28 -3.89 -21.64 25.21
C SER A 28 -2.40 -21.39 24.92
N GLU A 29 -1.73 -22.34 24.28
CA GLU A 29 -0.31 -22.17 23.88
C GLU A 29 -0.10 -20.85 23.14
N ASP A 30 -1.07 -20.42 22.34
CA ASP A 30 -1.08 -19.14 21.63
C ASP A 30 -0.97 -17.93 22.58
N ARG A 31 -1.66 -17.96 23.71
CA ARG A 31 -1.64 -16.86 24.68
C ARG A 31 -0.32 -16.78 25.45
N ILE A 32 0.27 -17.94 25.77
CA ILE A 32 1.60 -17.99 26.41
C ILE A 32 2.67 -17.43 25.45
N MET A 33 2.55 -17.76 24.15
CA MET A 33 3.47 -17.26 23.13
C MET A 33 3.29 -15.76 22.90
N GLU A 34 2.05 -15.24 22.93
CA GLU A 34 1.74 -13.81 22.82
C GLU A 34 2.30 -13.02 24.00
N ASP A 35 2.07 -13.47 25.25
CA ASP A 35 2.60 -12.83 26.46
C ASP A 35 4.14 -12.85 26.48
N ALA A 36 4.77 -13.92 26.01
CA ALA A 36 6.21 -14.01 25.88
C ALA A 36 6.75 -13.03 24.82
N LEU A 37 6.07 -12.88 23.68
CA LEU A 37 6.45 -11.93 22.62
C LEU A 37 6.46 -10.50 23.14
N TYR A 38 5.41 -10.09 23.86
CA TYR A 38 5.26 -8.70 24.35
C TYR A 38 5.87 -8.46 25.75
N SER A 39 6.75 -9.34 26.21
CA SER A 39 7.43 -9.20 27.52
C SER A 39 8.57 -8.17 27.52
N ASN A 40 9.02 -7.71 26.36
CA ASN A 40 10.09 -6.73 26.19
C ASN A 40 9.97 -5.96 24.88
N GLU A 41 10.64 -4.81 24.76
CA GLU A 41 10.55 -3.93 23.58
C GLU A 41 10.97 -4.62 22.28
N ASN A 42 11.91 -5.56 22.31
CA ASN A 42 12.35 -6.25 21.10
C ASN A 42 11.24 -7.14 20.51
N GLY A 43 10.41 -7.72 21.36
CA GLY A 43 9.22 -8.46 20.91
C GLY A 43 8.22 -7.58 20.18
N PHE A 44 7.96 -6.37 20.66
CA PHE A 44 7.14 -5.38 19.94
C PHE A 44 7.71 -4.99 18.58
N ARG A 45 9.03 -4.80 18.50
CA ARG A 45 9.73 -4.53 17.24
C ARG A 45 9.58 -5.70 16.26
N THR A 46 9.69 -6.92 16.78
CA THR A 46 9.52 -8.16 16.00
C THR A 46 8.09 -8.27 15.46
N ALA A 47 7.08 -8.03 16.31
CA ALA A 47 5.67 -8.04 15.90
C ALA A 47 5.40 -6.99 14.81
N LEU A 48 5.87 -5.76 14.97
CA LEU A 48 5.72 -4.70 13.97
C LEU A 48 6.44 -5.06 12.66
N ASN A 49 7.64 -5.65 12.72
CA ASN A 49 8.35 -6.12 11.52
C ASN A 49 7.58 -7.25 10.81
N GLY A 50 6.95 -8.15 11.56
CA GLY A 50 6.05 -9.17 11.01
C GLY A 50 4.91 -8.56 10.22
N ILE A 51 4.30 -7.47 10.72
CA ILE A 51 3.25 -6.73 10.02
C ILE A 51 3.76 -6.19 8.67
N TYR A 52 4.96 -5.59 8.62
CA TYR A 52 5.55 -5.11 7.36
C TYR A 52 5.82 -6.25 6.35
N ILE A 53 6.23 -7.42 6.83
CA ILE A 53 6.43 -8.60 5.99
C ILE A 53 5.08 -9.08 5.44
N ASP A 54 4.05 -9.12 6.26
CA ASP A 54 2.70 -9.56 5.86
C ASP A 54 2.01 -8.61 4.88
N LEU A 55 2.36 -7.31 4.88
CA LEU A 55 1.93 -6.37 3.84
C LEU A 55 2.35 -6.83 2.43
N LEU A 56 3.46 -7.56 2.31
CA LEU A 56 3.98 -8.08 1.04
C LEU A 56 3.30 -9.37 0.56
N ASN A 57 2.24 -9.82 1.24
CA ASN A 57 1.43 -10.93 0.75
C ASN A 57 0.92 -10.61 -0.67
N SER A 58 0.91 -11.61 -1.56
CA SER A 58 0.47 -11.45 -2.96
C SER A 58 -0.98 -10.95 -3.09
N SER A 59 -1.84 -11.26 -2.12
CA SER A 59 -3.22 -10.75 -2.07
C SER A 59 -3.33 -9.31 -1.57
N LEU A 60 -2.23 -8.72 -1.09
CA LEU A 60 -2.12 -7.32 -0.67
C LEU A 60 -1.15 -6.56 -1.58
N TYR A 61 -0.16 -5.88 -0.99
CA TYR A 61 0.76 -5.01 -1.74
C TYR A 61 1.85 -5.79 -2.49
N GLY A 62 2.02 -7.10 -2.22
CA GLY A 62 2.97 -7.93 -2.97
C GLY A 62 2.61 -8.04 -4.45
N GLN A 63 1.32 -8.03 -4.81
CA GLN A 63 0.88 -8.10 -6.21
C GLN A 63 -0.48 -7.43 -6.44
N THR A 64 -1.57 -7.88 -5.77
CA THR A 64 -2.97 -7.52 -6.11
C THR A 64 -3.22 -6.02 -6.05
N LEU A 65 -2.76 -5.34 -5.00
CA LEU A 65 -3.01 -3.92 -4.78
C LEU A 65 -2.03 -2.99 -5.53
N THR A 66 -1.00 -3.53 -6.16
CA THR A 66 0.08 -2.75 -6.77
C THR A 66 0.27 -3.05 -8.25
N THR A 67 0.61 -4.29 -8.60
CA THR A 67 1.18 -4.62 -9.93
C THR A 67 0.26 -5.45 -10.82
N THR A 68 -0.84 -6.00 -10.30
CA THR A 68 -1.72 -6.89 -11.07
C THR A 68 -3.14 -6.35 -11.18
N THR A 69 -4.06 -6.75 -10.31
CA THR A 69 -5.50 -6.53 -10.49
C THR A 69 -5.86 -5.07 -10.76
N PHE A 70 -5.40 -4.13 -9.94
CA PHE A 70 -5.80 -2.72 -10.07
C PHE A 70 -5.06 -1.97 -11.19
N ASP A 71 -3.83 -2.36 -11.51
CA ASP A 71 -3.13 -1.83 -12.69
C ASP A 71 -3.73 -2.36 -14.00
N VAL A 72 -4.17 -3.63 -14.04
CA VAL A 72 -4.88 -4.18 -15.20
C VAL A 72 -6.25 -3.51 -15.37
N LEU A 73 -7.01 -3.28 -14.29
CA LEU A 73 -8.26 -2.52 -14.32
C LEU A 73 -8.05 -1.07 -14.79
N ALA A 74 -6.90 -0.48 -14.50
CA ALA A 74 -6.51 0.83 -15.01
C ALA A 74 -6.13 0.83 -16.51
N GLN A 75 -6.23 -0.32 -17.18
CA GLN A 75 -6.00 -0.51 -18.62
C GLN A 75 -4.56 -0.25 -19.08
N TYR A 76 -3.57 -0.47 -18.22
CA TYR A 76 -2.16 -0.35 -18.62
C TYR A 76 -1.68 -1.49 -19.50
N TYR A 77 -2.19 -2.71 -19.32
CA TYR A 77 -1.61 -3.91 -19.93
C TYR A 77 -2.58 -4.62 -20.88
N ASP A 78 -2.05 -5.11 -22.00
CA ASP A 78 -2.79 -5.94 -22.94
C ASP A 78 -2.90 -7.38 -22.43
N THR A 79 -4.03 -7.73 -21.88
CA THR A 79 -4.36 -9.10 -21.49
C THR A 79 -5.43 -9.72 -22.40
N SER A 80 -5.65 -9.15 -23.58
CA SER A 80 -6.66 -9.62 -24.56
C SER A 80 -6.28 -10.90 -25.28
N LYS A 81 -5.00 -11.33 -25.22
CA LYS A 81 -4.55 -12.57 -25.86
C LYS A 81 -5.30 -13.80 -25.31
N PRO A 82 -5.62 -14.78 -26.17
CA PRO A 82 -6.28 -16.00 -25.74
C PRO A 82 -5.52 -16.66 -24.57
N LEU A 83 -6.28 -17.08 -23.54
CA LEU A 83 -5.77 -17.73 -22.34
C LEU A 83 -4.89 -16.85 -21.43
N ASN A 84 -4.86 -15.51 -21.63
CA ASN A 84 -4.15 -14.66 -20.69
C ASN A 84 -4.74 -14.80 -19.29
N THR A 85 -3.86 -14.97 -18.32
CA THR A 85 -4.24 -15.25 -16.92
C THR A 85 -4.99 -14.10 -16.25
N HIS A 86 -4.94 -12.88 -16.81
CA HIS A 86 -5.60 -11.67 -16.32
C HIS A 86 -6.69 -11.13 -17.27
N ALA A 87 -7.10 -11.88 -18.30
CA ALA A 87 -8.12 -11.42 -19.25
C ALA A 87 -9.45 -11.02 -18.57
N TYR A 88 -9.86 -11.76 -17.54
CA TYR A 88 -11.06 -11.45 -16.76
C TYR A 88 -10.97 -10.11 -16.02
N VAL A 89 -9.76 -9.69 -15.63
CA VAL A 89 -9.52 -8.39 -14.97
C VAL A 89 -9.68 -7.25 -15.97
N LEU A 90 -9.06 -7.37 -17.16
CA LEU A 90 -9.13 -6.35 -18.21
C LEU A 90 -10.58 -6.02 -18.62
N LEU A 91 -11.44 -7.03 -18.60
CA LEU A 91 -12.86 -6.90 -18.93
C LEU A 91 -13.73 -6.53 -17.75
N ALA A 92 -13.15 -6.30 -16.56
CA ALA A 92 -13.88 -6.08 -15.30
C ALA A 92 -14.96 -7.14 -15.06
N ASN A 93 -14.64 -8.41 -15.37
CA ASN A 93 -15.55 -9.53 -15.16
C ASN A 93 -15.52 -9.98 -13.69
N TYR A 94 -16.31 -9.33 -12.84
CA TYR A 94 -16.36 -9.57 -11.38
C TYR A 94 -17.05 -10.89 -11.01
N ASP A 95 -17.80 -11.50 -11.93
CA ASP A 95 -18.39 -12.82 -11.73
C ASP A 95 -17.39 -13.96 -11.94
N HIS A 96 -16.25 -13.68 -12.54
CA HIS A 96 -15.20 -14.68 -12.76
C HIS A 96 -14.60 -15.15 -11.43
N GLN A 97 -14.51 -16.48 -11.22
CA GLN A 97 -14.09 -17.05 -9.94
C GLN A 97 -12.75 -16.50 -9.43
N LYS A 98 -11.74 -16.39 -10.30
CA LYS A 98 -10.43 -15.81 -9.91
C LYS A 98 -10.51 -14.37 -9.45
N MET A 99 -11.47 -13.57 -9.95
CA MET A 99 -11.68 -12.21 -9.46
C MET A 99 -12.30 -12.24 -8.06
N LYS A 100 -13.31 -13.09 -7.86
CA LYS A 100 -13.93 -13.31 -6.54
C LYS A 100 -12.90 -13.79 -5.52
N ASP A 101 -12.05 -14.75 -5.91
CA ASP A 101 -10.98 -15.27 -5.06
C ASP A 101 -9.99 -14.14 -4.69
N ALA A 102 -9.49 -13.38 -5.67
CA ALA A 102 -8.55 -12.28 -5.42
C ALA A 102 -9.12 -11.21 -4.46
N VAL A 103 -10.39 -10.85 -4.64
CA VAL A 103 -11.07 -9.87 -3.78
C VAL A 103 -11.33 -10.44 -2.38
N SER A 104 -11.76 -11.71 -2.30
CA SER A 104 -11.98 -12.41 -1.02
C SER A 104 -10.69 -12.57 -0.23
N ASP A 105 -9.60 -12.94 -0.90
CA ASP A 105 -8.28 -13.06 -0.27
C ASP A 105 -7.77 -11.70 0.21
N THR A 106 -7.98 -10.62 -0.56
CA THR A 106 -7.62 -9.26 -0.14
C THR A 106 -8.38 -8.86 1.12
N TRP A 107 -9.69 -9.13 1.19
CA TRP A 107 -10.50 -8.90 2.39
C TRP A 107 -9.97 -9.69 3.58
N ALA A 108 -9.81 -10.99 3.43
CA ALA A 108 -9.40 -11.88 4.51
C ALA A 108 -8.00 -11.52 5.05
N LYS A 109 -7.04 -11.30 4.15
CA LYS A 109 -5.67 -10.93 4.56
C LYS A 109 -5.61 -9.51 5.13
N GLY A 110 -6.36 -8.56 4.57
CA GLY A 110 -6.46 -7.21 5.09
C GLY A 110 -6.96 -7.17 6.53
N TYR A 111 -8.09 -7.84 6.81
CA TYR A 111 -8.65 -7.88 8.18
C TYR A 111 -7.83 -8.73 9.15
N ALA A 112 -7.21 -9.82 8.68
CA ALA A 112 -6.27 -10.59 9.52
C ALA A 112 -5.09 -9.71 9.96
N LEU A 113 -4.53 -8.92 9.06
CA LEU A 113 -3.43 -8.02 9.37
C LEU A 113 -3.86 -6.86 10.28
N ILE A 114 -5.07 -6.32 10.09
CA ILE A 114 -5.69 -5.35 11.01
C ILE A 114 -5.84 -5.95 12.41
N GLY A 115 -6.22 -7.22 12.51
CA GLY A 115 -6.28 -7.95 13.79
C GLY A 115 -4.91 -8.00 14.48
N ASN A 116 -3.85 -8.36 13.76
CA ASN A 116 -2.48 -8.38 14.27
C ASN A 116 -2.04 -6.98 14.75
N ILE A 117 -2.39 -5.93 13.99
CA ILE A 117 -2.10 -4.54 14.38
C ILE A 117 -2.85 -4.16 15.66
N ASN A 118 -4.13 -4.56 15.79
CA ASN A 118 -4.91 -4.27 16.99
C ASN A 118 -4.33 -4.98 18.23
N THR A 119 -3.86 -6.22 18.09
CA THR A 119 -3.16 -6.94 19.16
C THR A 119 -1.89 -6.19 19.58
N LEU A 120 -1.07 -5.75 18.61
CA LEU A 120 0.11 -4.93 18.91
C LEU A 120 -0.26 -3.63 19.65
N LEU A 121 -1.30 -2.93 19.19
CA LEU A 121 -1.77 -1.69 19.81
C LEU A 121 -2.30 -1.91 21.25
N GLU A 122 -3.05 -2.98 21.50
CA GLU A 122 -3.52 -3.36 22.82
C GLU A 122 -2.35 -3.61 23.77
N HIS A 123 -1.33 -4.35 23.31
CA HIS A 123 -0.13 -4.60 24.11
C HIS A 123 0.73 -3.35 24.34
N CYS A 124 0.74 -2.37 23.42
CA CYS A 124 1.38 -1.08 23.66
C CYS A 124 0.81 -0.39 24.90
N GLU A 125 -0.49 -0.51 25.17
CA GLU A 125 -1.12 0.04 26.38
C GLU A 125 -0.89 -0.85 27.60
N LYS A 126 -1.17 -2.13 27.47
CA LYS A 126 -1.07 -3.11 28.56
C LYS A 126 0.34 -3.20 29.15
N ASN A 127 1.35 -3.22 28.28
CA ASN A 127 2.75 -3.47 28.61
C ASN A 127 3.60 -2.21 28.42
N ARG A 128 3.01 -1.01 28.60
CA ARG A 128 3.67 0.29 28.41
C ARG A 128 5.02 0.40 29.12
N ASN A 129 5.12 -0.25 30.29
CA ASN A 129 6.29 -0.21 31.16
C ASN A 129 7.53 -0.93 30.61
N VAL A 130 7.38 -1.81 29.61
CA VAL A 130 8.53 -2.50 28.97
C VAL A 130 9.05 -1.73 27.74
N LEU A 131 8.34 -0.69 27.32
CA LEU A 131 8.70 0.14 26.18
C LEU A 131 9.41 1.42 26.62
N SER A 132 10.50 1.76 25.95
CA SER A 132 11.07 3.11 26.03
C SER A 132 10.08 4.14 25.46
N ASP A 133 10.20 5.41 25.86
CA ASP A 133 9.32 6.45 25.31
C ASP A 133 9.43 6.52 23.79
N LYS A 134 10.64 6.49 23.24
CA LYS A 134 10.85 6.46 21.80
C LYS A 134 10.24 5.22 21.14
N GLY A 135 10.44 4.04 21.75
CA GLY A 135 9.88 2.77 21.25
C GLY A 135 8.36 2.81 21.22
N TYR A 136 7.71 3.24 22.30
CA TYR A 136 6.25 3.36 22.40
C TYR A 136 5.68 4.27 21.31
N HIS A 137 6.21 5.47 21.18
CA HIS A 137 5.68 6.46 20.25
C HIS A 137 5.85 6.02 18.79
N ILE A 138 7.01 5.47 18.43
CA ILE A 138 7.25 5.02 17.06
C ILE A 138 6.44 3.77 16.74
N ILE A 139 6.47 2.73 17.59
CA ILE A 139 5.76 1.48 17.33
C ILE A 139 4.25 1.71 17.23
N LYS A 140 3.68 2.44 18.20
CA LYS A 140 2.25 2.74 18.20
C LYS A 140 1.85 3.66 17.07
N GLY A 141 2.65 4.69 16.76
CA GLY A 141 2.39 5.60 15.65
C GLY A 141 2.40 4.90 14.29
N GLU A 142 3.41 4.07 14.03
CA GLU A 142 3.47 3.26 12.79
C GLU A 142 2.28 2.27 12.71
N ALA A 143 1.94 1.60 13.80
CA ALA A 143 0.83 0.63 13.84
C ALA A 143 -0.52 1.30 13.54
N LEU A 144 -0.83 2.47 14.13
CA LEU A 144 -2.05 3.23 13.84
C LEU A 144 -2.12 3.64 12.37
N ALA A 145 -1.02 4.15 11.81
CA ALA A 145 -0.97 4.55 10.41
C ALA A 145 -1.14 3.37 9.44
N LEU A 146 -0.57 2.20 9.75
CA LEU A 146 -0.76 0.97 8.98
C LEU A 146 -2.20 0.47 9.05
N ARG A 147 -2.86 0.56 10.21
CA ARG A 147 -4.29 0.24 10.36
C ARG A 147 -5.16 1.16 9.50
N ALA A 148 -4.88 2.44 9.54
CA ALA A 148 -5.55 3.44 8.70
C ALA A 148 -5.35 3.17 7.21
N MET A 149 -4.13 2.84 6.77
CA MET A 149 -3.81 2.51 5.37
C MET A 149 -4.60 1.30 4.88
N LEU A 150 -4.63 0.22 5.66
CA LEU A 150 -5.37 -1.01 5.30
C LEU A 150 -6.88 -0.75 5.20
N HIS A 151 -7.49 -0.06 6.17
CA HIS A 151 -8.90 0.30 6.10
C HIS A 151 -9.19 1.24 4.91
N PHE A 152 -8.28 2.15 4.59
CA PHE A 152 -8.43 3.03 3.44
C PHE A 152 -8.43 2.25 2.12
N ASP A 153 -7.56 1.25 1.97
CA ASP A 153 -7.54 0.42 0.78
C ASP A 153 -8.77 -0.48 0.68
N LEU A 154 -9.23 -1.06 1.79
CA LEU A 154 -10.50 -1.78 1.85
C LEU A 154 -11.70 -0.88 1.51
N LEU A 155 -11.72 0.37 2.00
CA LEU A 155 -12.73 1.36 1.61
C LEU A 155 -12.67 1.65 0.10
N ARG A 156 -11.49 1.79 -0.48
CA ARG A 156 -11.34 2.04 -1.91
C ARG A 156 -11.83 0.86 -2.76
N ILE A 157 -11.73 -0.36 -2.27
CA ILE A 157 -12.19 -1.57 -2.97
C ILE A 157 -13.71 -1.74 -2.81
N PHE A 158 -14.20 -1.80 -1.59
CA PHE A 158 -15.57 -2.21 -1.28
C PHE A 158 -16.54 -1.04 -1.06
N GLY A 159 -16.02 0.16 -0.83
CA GLY A 159 -16.83 1.34 -0.63
C GLY A 159 -17.34 1.95 -1.95
N PRO A 160 -18.34 2.84 -1.87
CA PRO A 160 -18.88 3.57 -3.03
C PRO A 160 -17.84 4.55 -3.62
N ILE A 161 -18.20 5.18 -4.75
CA ILE A 161 -17.51 6.39 -5.18
C ILE A 161 -17.85 7.47 -4.16
N TYR A 162 -16.90 7.81 -3.30
CA TYR A 162 -17.13 8.61 -2.10
C TYR A 162 -17.86 9.94 -2.38
N LYS A 163 -17.49 10.65 -3.44
CA LYS A 163 -18.11 11.95 -3.79
C LYS A 163 -19.61 11.86 -4.10
N TYR A 164 -20.13 10.68 -4.43
CA TYR A 164 -21.54 10.50 -4.76
C TYR A 164 -22.37 9.94 -3.60
N GLU A 165 -21.79 9.00 -2.83
CA GLU A 165 -22.53 8.24 -1.82
C GLU A 165 -21.75 8.11 -0.49
N PRO A 166 -21.29 9.24 0.16
CA PRO A 166 -20.49 9.17 1.38
C PRO A 166 -21.24 8.52 2.56
N GLY A 167 -22.56 8.56 2.56
CA GLY A 167 -23.41 7.96 3.60
C GLY A 167 -23.72 6.48 3.40
N LYS A 168 -23.24 5.84 2.31
CA LYS A 168 -23.50 4.42 2.05
C LYS A 168 -22.65 3.53 2.94
N GLU A 169 -23.31 2.59 3.63
CA GLU A 169 -22.62 1.53 4.40
C GLU A 169 -21.79 0.65 3.46
N CYS A 170 -20.56 0.30 3.89
CA CYS A 170 -19.63 -0.41 3.03
C CYS A 170 -18.73 -1.40 3.73
N ILE A 171 -17.94 -0.99 4.72
CA ILE A 171 -17.00 -1.86 5.43
C ILE A 171 -17.06 -1.61 6.94
N PRO A 172 -16.71 -2.59 7.79
CA PRO A 172 -16.51 -2.33 9.22
C PRO A 172 -15.17 -1.61 9.44
N TYR A 173 -15.09 -0.77 10.46
CA TYR A 173 -13.82 -0.27 10.99
C TYR A 173 -13.47 -1.06 12.25
N VAL A 174 -12.43 -1.90 12.18
CA VAL A 174 -12.04 -2.81 13.27
C VAL A 174 -10.83 -2.21 13.99
N ASN A 175 -11.06 -1.75 15.21
CA ASN A 175 -10.05 -1.04 16.03
C ASN A 175 -9.82 -1.67 17.40
N ASP A 176 -10.32 -2.88 17.62
CA ASP A 176 -10.15 -3.67 18.84
C ASP A 176 -9.82 -5.13 18.51
N THR A 177 -9.60 -5.94 19.55
CA THR A 177 -9.27 -7.38 19.44
C THR A 177 -10.48 -8.29 19.61
N GLU A 178 -11.71 -7.73 19.72
CA GLU A 178 -12.91 -8.52 19.89
C GLU A 178 -13.24 -9.37 18.67
N ARG A 179 -13.46 -10.66 18.87
CA ARG A 179 -13.86 -11.62 17.82
C ARG A 179 -15.38 -11.60 17.59
N LYS A 180 -15.92 -10.43 17.21
CA LYS A 180 -17.34 -10.24 16.90
C LYS A 180 -17.51 -9.64 15.50
N VAL A 181 -18.61 -9.97 14.84
CA VAL A 181 -18.97 -9.31 13.59
C VAL A 181 -19.27 -7.85 13.88
N LYS A 182 -18.44 -6.95 13.34
CA LYS A 182 -18.64 -5.51 13.48
C LYS A 182 -19.62 -5.01 12.41
N PRO A 183 -20.45 -3.99 12.71
CA PRO A 183 -21.37 -3.42 11.73
C PRO A 183 -20.62 -2.79 10.54
N LEU A 184 -21.25 -2.81 9.38
CA LEU A 184 -20.80 -1.97 8.25
C LEU A 184 -21.04 -0.52 8.63
N LEU A 185 -20.08 0.34 8.30
CA LEU A 185 -20.18 1.77 8.54
C LEU A 185 -20.40 2.52 7.23
N PRO A 186 -21.06 3.69 7.28
CA PRO A 186 -21.04 4.65 6.19
C PRO A 186 -19.60 5.00 5.78
N ALA A 187 -19.36 5.20 4.49
CA ALA A 187 -18.04 5.54 3.98
C ALA A 187 -17.46 6.81 4.67
N SER A 188 -18.31 7.78 5.03
CA SER A 188 -17.95 8.97 5.81
C SER A 188 -17.39 8.64 7.19
N ASP A 189 -17.98 7.66 7.88
CA ASP A 189 -17.57 7.26 9.22
C ASP A 189 -16.26 6.45 9.15
N VAL A 190 -16.10 5.66 8.09
CA VAL A 190 -14.82 4.99 7.82
C VAL A 190 -13.70 6.01 7.60
N ILE A 191 -13.93 7.05 6.78
CA ILE A 191 -12.95 8.15 6.57
C ILE A 191 -12.66 8.88 7.88
N PHE A 192 -13.69 9.14 8.70
CA PHE A 192 -13.50 9.78 10.02
C PHE A 192 -12.58 8.94 10.92
N ASN A 193 -12.81 7.63 11.00
CA ASN A 193 -11.95 6.74 11.80
C ASN A 193 -10.52 6.65 11.24
N ILE A 194 -10.36 6.55 9.90
CA ILE A 194 -9.06 6.58 9.24
C ILE A 194 -8.29 7.86 9.60
N THR A 195 -8.93 9.02 9.48
CA THR A 195 -8.29 10.32 9.78
C THR A 195 -8.00 10.48 11.27
N THR A 196 -8.79 9.88 12.14
CA THR A 196 -8.55 9.83 13.59
C THR A 196 -7.28 9.04 13.91
N ASP A 197 -7.12 7.85 13.32
CA ASP A 197 -5.90 7.04 13.49
C ASP A 197 -4.67 7.76 12.92
N LEU A 198 -4.77 8.37 11.74
CA LEU A 198 -3.66 9.11 11.13
C LEU A 198 -3.25 10.33 11.96
N LYS A 199 -4.20 11.05 12.54
CA LYS A 199 -3.91 12.17 13.44
C LYS A 199 -3.20 11.71 14.71
N ALA A 200 -3.67 10.62 15.32
CA ALA A 200 -2.99 10.06 16.48
C ALA A 200 -1.57 9.56 16.15
N ALA A 201 -1.38 8.97 14.96
CA ALA A 201 -0.07 8.57 14.48
C ALA A 201 0.86 9.78 14.23
N GLU A 202 0.35 10.85 13.62
CA GLU A 202 1.07 12.11 13.44
C GLU A 202 1.56 12.67 14.79
N GLU A 203 0.69 12.77 15.78
CA GLU A 203 1.00 13.28 17.13
C GLU A 203 2.06 12.42 17.84
N LEU A 204 1.97 11.09 17.71
CA LEU A 204 2.93 10.15 18.32
C LEU A 204 4.33 10.26 17.68
N LEU A 205 4.40 10.41 16.38
CA LEU A 205 5.66 10.41 15.64
C LEU A 205 6.36 11.78 15.65
N ALA A 206 5.62 12.88 15.87
CA ALA A 206 6.09 14.25 15.67
C ALA A 206 7.40 14.59 16.39
N ASP A 207 7.59 14.09 17.63
CA ASP A 207 8.76 14.41 18.44
C ASP A 207 9.79 13.27 18.52
N TYR A 208 9.44 12.08 17.99
CA TYR A 208 10.24 10.87 18.20
C TYR A 208 10.82 10.26 16.91
N ASP A 209 10.21 10.53 15.75
CA ASP A 209 10.69 9.94 14.52
C ASP A 209 11.94 10.65 13.99
N PRO A 210 13.08 9.95 13.88
CA PRO A 210 14.32 10.56 13.40
C PRO A 210 14.24 11.07 11.96
N VAL A 211 13.26 10.62 11.15
CA VAL A 211 13.08 11.11 9.78
C VAL A 211 12.93 12.63 9.70
N ILE A 212 12.40 13.26 10.75
CA ILE A 212 12.10 14.70 10.79
C ILE A 212 13.38 15.54 10.74
N THR A 213 14.42 15.08 11.42
CA THR A 213 15.69 15.81 11.56
C THR A 213 16.84 15.18 10.76
N GLU A 214 16.85 13.86 10.65
CA GLU A 214 17.96 13.08 10.10
C GLU A 214 17.64 12.44 8.72
N GLY A 215 16.38 12.47 8.28
CA GLY A 215 15.94 11.90 7.00
C GLY A 215 15.87 10.38 7.02
N LYS A 216 16.19 9.75 5.88
CA LYS A 216 16.01 8.30 5.68
C LYS A 216 16.86 7.44 6.62
N LEU A 217 18.04 7.91 7.02
CA LEU A 217 19.04 7.12 7.72
C LEU A 217 19.39 5.81 6.95
N ALA A 218 19.70 5.96 5.66
CA ALA A 218 19.88 4.85 4.70
C ALA A 218 21.20 4.05 4.88
N THR A 219 21.79 4.08 6.06
CA THR A 219 22.99 3.30 6.40
C THR A 219 22.75 2.47 7.65
N GLU A 220 23.35 1.30 7.74
CA GLU A 220 23.26 0.45 8.94
C GLU A 220 23.89 1.12 10.16
N ASP A 221 23.32 0.82 11.33
CA ASP A 221 23.90 1.21 12.60
C ASP A 221 25.09 0.30 12.95
N ALA A 222 26.17 0.87 13.47
CA ALA A 222 27.37 0.12 13.85
C ALA A 222 27.11 -0.96 14.92
N SER A 223 26.05 -0.80 15.73
CA SER A 223 25.62 -1.80 16.72
C SER A 223 24.77 -2.92 16.11
N GLY A 224 24.38 -2.82 14.83
CA GLY A 224 23.44 -3.72 14.17
C GLY A 224 21.96 -3.46 14.53
N ASN A 225 21.66 -2.45 15.34
CA ASN A 225 20.28 -2.09 15.69
C ASN A 225 19.69 -1.12 14.66
N ASN A 226 19.13 -1.66 13.59
CA ASN A 226 18.58 -0.88 12.48
C ASN A 226 17.11 -0.47 12.64
N PHE A 227 16.47 -0.73 13.77
CA PHE A 227 15.02 -0.47 13.93
C PHE A 227 14.61 0.99 13.67
N TYR A 228 15.46 1.95 14.03
CA TYR A 228 15.22 3.38 13.81
C TYR A 228 15.88 3.92 12.54
N ARG A 229 16.41 3.05 11.68
CA ARG A 229 17.05 3.39 10.42
C ARG A 229 16.14 3.01 9.24
N PHE A 230 16.59 3.29 8.03
CA PHE A 230 15.83 3.00 6.80
C PHE A 230 14.37 3.49 6.90
N ARG A 231 14.23 4.75 7.35
CA ARG A 231 12.91 5.30 7.70
C ARG A 231 11.95 5.37 6.51
N ASN A 232 12.44 5.38 5.28
CA ASN A 232 11.64 5.26 4.05
C ASN A 232 11.08 3.85 3.80
N GLU A 233 11.53 2.83 4.55
CA GLU A 233 10.95 1.47 4.51
C GLU A 233 9.81 1.29 5.53
N ARG A 234 9.47 2.36 6.24
CA ARG A 234 8.51 2.33 7.33
C ARG A 234 7.48 3.46 7.19
N MET A 235 6.32 3.28 7.84
CA MET A 235 5.28 4.33 7.92
C MET A 235 5.77 5.45 8.86
N ASN A 236 6.76 6.19 8.37
CA ASN A 236 7.39 7.30 9.08
C ASN A 236 6.49 8.54 9.12
N TYR A 237 6.90 9.56 9.89
CA TYR A 237 6.15 10.79 10.06
C TYR A 237 5.70 11.43 8.74
N PHE A 238 6.59 11.59 7.75
CA PHE A 238 6.24 12.18 6.46
C PHE A 238 5.35 11.27 5.60
N ALA A 239 5.48 9.96 5.72
CA ALA A 239 4.59 9.00 5.10
C ALA A 239 3.16 9.09 5.67
N VAL A 240 3.02 9.31 6.99
CA VAL A 240 1.72 9.55 7.64
C VAL A 240 1.07 10.83 7.11
N LEU A 241 1.81 11.93 7.03
CA LEU A 241 1.28 13.18 6.45
C LEU A 241 0.87 13.00 4.98
N ALA A 242 1.69 12.29 4.20
CA ALA A 242 1.40 12.03 2.78
C ALA A 242 0.17 11.13 2.59
N LEU A 243 0.02 10.08 3.41
CA LEU A 243 -1.19 9.26 3.41
C LEU A 243 -2.42 10.08 3.83
N THR A 244 -2.28 10.98 4.78
CA THR A 244 -3.35 11.91 5.22
C THR A 244 -3.79 12.82 4.07
N ALA A 245 -2.83 13.37 3.30
CA ALA A 245 -3.14 14.15 2.10
C ALA A 245 -3.92 13.34 1.06
N ARG A 246 -3.51 12.08 0.81
CA ARG A 246 -4.19 11.13 -0.11
C ARG A 246 -5.62 10.83 0.36
N VAL A 247 -5.84 10.60 1.65
CA VAL A 247 -7.15 10.31 2.24
C VAL A 247 -8.08 11.52 2.11
N TYR A 248 -7.62 12.72 2.45
CA TYR A 248 -8.42 13.94 2.30
C TYR A 248 -8.76 14.24 0.83
N LEU A 249 -7.81 14.02 -0.10
CA LEU A 249 -8.10 14.16 -1.52
C LEU A 249 -9.18 13.18 -1.97
N TYR A 250 -9.12 11.91 -1.51
CA TYR A 250 -10.14 10.89 -1.82
C TYR A 250 -11.52 11.30 -1.28
N ALA A 251 -11.55 11.87 -0.08
CA ALA A 251 -12.76 12.37 0.55
C ALA A 251 -13.29 13.69 -0.05
N GLY A 252 -12.56 14.31 -0.97
CA GLY A 252 -12.94 15.60 -1.58
C GLY A 252 -12.64 16.82 -0.73
N ASP A 253 -11.96 16.67 0.41
CA ASP A 253 -11.49 17.77 1.24
C ASP A 253 -10.17 18.32 0.68
N THR A 254 -10.29 19.13 -0.36
CA THR A 254 -9.14 19.73 -1.06
C THR A 254 -8.33 20.68 -0.18
N GLY A 255 -8.97 21.31 0.81
CA GLY A 255 -8.31 22.22 1.75
C GLY A 255 -7.29 21.50 2.63
N ASN A 256 -7.71 20.42 3.29
CA ASN A 256 -6.82 19.59 4.09
C ASN A 256 -5.84 18.81 3.20
N ALA A 257 -6.26 18.28 2.06
CA ALA A 257 -5.36 17.59 1.13
C ALA A 257 -4.15 18.45 0.73
N VAL A 258 -4.37 19.69 0.32
CA VAL A 258 -3.27 20.60 -0.07
C VAL A 258 -2.44 21.04 1.12
N LYS A 259 -3.04 21.23 2.29
CA LYS A 259 -2.32 21.57 3.52
C LYS A 259 -1.28 20.51 3.86
N TYR A 260 -1.70 19.24 3.96
CA TYR A 260 -0.81 18.13 4.27
C TYR A 260 0.22 17.88 3.16
N ALA A 261 -0.17 17.98 1.89
CA ALA A 261 0.76 17.86 0.77
C ALA A 261 1.85 18.97 0.81
N ASN A 262 1.49 20.20 1.13
CA ASN A 262 2.46 21.29 1.30
C ASN A 262 3.40 21.04 2.49
N ASP A 263 2.89 20.58 3.62
CA ASP A 263 3.73 20.29 4.80
C ASP A 263 4.79 19.21 4.47
N VAL A 264 4.42 18.16 3.72
CA VAL A 264 5.37 17.17 3.22
C VAL A 264 6.37 17.80 2.25
N ILE A 265 5.91 18.57 1.25
CA ILE A 265 6.78 19.21 0.26
C ILE A 265 7.80 20.12 0.96
N ASP A 266 7.36 20.99 1.87
CA ASP A 266 8.20 22.00 2.48
C ASP A 266 9.22 21.41 3.45
N ARG A 267 8.87 20.35 4.18
CA ARG A 267 9.72 19.78 5.23
C ARG A 267 10.52 18.57 4.78
N ALA A 268 9.95 17.72 3.90
CA ALA A 268 10.56 16.45 3.52
C ALA A 268 11.42 16.53 2.25
N SER A 269 11.25 17.52 1.34
CA SER A 269 11.96 17.55 0.05
C SER A 269 13.48 17.53 0.18
N ARG A 270 14.05 18.06 1.26
CA ARG A 270 15.49 17.99 1.51
C ARG A 270 16.02 16.57 1.77
N PHE A 271 15.16 15.70 2.29
CA PHE A 271 15.49 14.31 2.61
C PHE A 271 15.02 13.32 1.54
N PHE A 272 13.98 13.71 0.79
CA PHE A 272 13.35 12.94 -0.27
C PHE A 272 13.31 13.74 -1.58
N PRO A 273 14.49 14.13 -2.10
CA PRO A 273 14.56 14.91 -3.34
C PRO A 273 14.13 14.07 -4.53
N PHE A 274 13.69 14.72 -5.59
CA PHE A 274 13.49 14.04 -6.87
C PHE A 274 14.77 13.35 -7.34
N ALA A 275 14.63 12.19 -7.93
CA ALA A 275 15.74 11.43 -8.48
C ALA A 275 16.43 12.24 -9.60
N THR A 276 17.74 12.26 -9.58
CA THR A 276 18.53 12.94 -10.61
C THR A 276 18.65 12.07 -11.86
N ARG A 277 18.97 12.71 -13.00
CA ARG A 277 19.20 12.00 -14.25
C ARG A 277 20.32 10.95 -14.14
N GLU A 278 21.35 11.28 -13.36
CA GLU A 278 22.50 10.39 -13.12
C GLU A 278 22.07 9.14 -12.36
N GLN A 279 21.25 9.28 -11.34
CA GLN A 279 20.69 8.14 -10.58
C GLN A 279 19.83 7.26 -11.47
N VAL A 280 18.94 7.87 -12.27
CA VAL A 280 18.03 7.13 -13.14
C VAL A 280 18.79 6.40 -14.25
N ASN A 281 19.81 6.99 -14.82
CA ASN A 281 20.61 6.38 -15.89
C ASN A 281 21.74 5.46 -15.40
N GLY A 282 21.92 5.35 -14.10
CA GLY A 282 22.92 4.47 -13.51
C GLY A 282 24.36 4.91 -13.76
N GLN A 283 24.66 6.20 -13.72
CA GLN A 283 26.06 6.65 -13.78
C GLN A 283 26.82 6.20 -12.52
N ALA A 284 27.95 5.56 -12.74
CA ALA A 284 28.84 5.11 -11.67
C ALA A 284 29.20 6.27 -10.75
N THR A 285 28.92 6.15 -9.48
CA THR A 285 29.58 6.94 -8.45
C THR A 285 31.09 6.66 -8.55
N SER A 286 31.88 7.71 -8.64
CA SER A 286 33.34 7.70 -8.85
C SER A 286 34.04 6.62 -8.02
N GLY A 287 34.57 5.59 -8.68
CA GLY A 287 35.49 4.64 -8.07
C GLY A 287 35.31 3.16 -8.40
N SER A 288 34.22 2.72 -9.03
CA SER A 288 34.05 1.32 -9.46
C SER A 288 33.67 1.26 -10.93
N ALA A 289 34.60 0.83 -11.74
CA ALA A 289 34.34 0.54 -13.15
C ALA A 289 33.36 -0.63 -13.23
N ASN A 290 32.19 -0.45 -13.85
CA ASN A 290 31.26 -1.46 -14.38
C ASN A 290 29.97 -1.78 -13.61
N THR A 291 29.46 -0.96 -12.71
CA THR A 291 28.12 -1.19 -12.16
C THR A 291 27.22 0.02 -12.37
N SER A 292 26.57 0.10 -13.52
CA SER A 292 25.47 1.04 -13.74
C SER A 292 24.19 0.42 -13.17
N ALA A 293 23.84 0.78 -11.95
CA ALA A 293 22.53 0.44 -11.40
C ALA A 293 21.55 1.57 -11.71
N GLU A 294 20.61 1.31 -12.59
CA GLU A 294 19.53 2.25 -12.96
C GLU A 294 18.47 2.29 -11.85
N ASP A 295 18.25 3.46 -11.27
CA ASP A 295 17.15 3.66 -10.31
C ASP A 295 15.81 3.86 -11.02
N ARG A 296 15.18 2.76 -11.43
CA ARG A 296 13.91 2.74 -12.18
C ARG A 296 12.69 3.02 -11.32
N ILE A 297 12.83 3.07 -9.99
CA ILE A 297 11.73 3.31 -9.05
C ILE A 297 11.77 4.72 -8.47
N PHE A 298 12.78 5.53 -8.84
CA PHE A 298 12.99 6.88 -8.29
C PHE A 298 13.10 6.85 -6.75
N SER A 299 14.02 6.05 -6.23
CA SER A 299 14.09 5.67 -4.81
C SER A 299 14.32 6.85 -3.87
N SER A 300 15.01 7.92 -4.36
CA SER A 300 15.23 9.13 -3.56
C SER A 300 13.95 9.81 -3.12
N GLU A 301 12.85 9.65 -3.90
CA GLU A 301 11.54 10.27 -3.67
C GLU A 301 10.59 9.43 -2.80
N ILE A 302 10.96 8.20 -2.45
CA ILE A 302 10.07 7.28 -1.74
C ILE A 302 9.96 7.70 -0.29
N LEU A 303 8.77 8.23 0.08
CA LEU A 303 8.40 8.56 1.46
C LEU A 303 8.10 7.30 2.27
N PHE A 304 7.45 6.33 1.64
CA PHE A 304 7.23 4.98 2.16
C PHE A 304 7.30 3.95 1.04
N GLY A 305 8.13 2.94 1.22
CA GLY A 305 8.22 1.77 0.37
C GLY A 305 8.41 0.51 1.19
N ASN A 306 7.81 -0.60 0.79
CA ASN A 306 8.04 -1.88 1.46
C ASN A 306 9.33 -2.53 0.96
N TYR A 307 10.18 -2.97 1.88
CA TYR A 307 11.37 -3.75 1.55
C TYR A 307 10.98 -5.19 1.19
N HIS A 308 11.10 -5.55 -0.08
CA HIS A 308 10.75 -6.86 -0.61
C HIS A 308 12.00 -7.59 -1.09
N SER A 309 12.62 -8.39 -0.22
CA SER A 309 13.87 -9.09 -0.51
C SER A 309 13.84 -9.95 -1.77
N LYS A 310 12.65 -10.44 -2.15
CA LYS A 310 12.39 -11.27 -3.34
C LYS A 310 11.63 -10.50 -4.44
N ARG A 311 11.73 -9.15 -4.49
CA ARG A 311 10.95 -8.33 -5.42
C ARG A 311 11.11 -8.79 -6.88
N THR A 312 12.32 -9.05 -7.33
CA THR A 312 12.59 -9.52 -8.69
C THR A 312 11.90 -10.84 -8.96
N THR A 313 12.08 -11.85 -8.10
CA THR A 313 11.52 -13.20 -8.31
C THR A 313 10.01 -13.26 -8.14
N ASP A 314 9.44 -12.47 -7.22
CA ASP A 314 8.01 -12.53 -6.92
C ASP A 314 7.17 -11.57 -7.76
N ILE A 315 7.74 -10.48 -8.26
CA ILE A 315 7.04 -9.50 -9.09
C ILE A 315 7.54 -9.58 -10.54
N PHE A 316 8.80 -9.23 -10.81
CA PHE A 316 9.27 -9.14 -12.20
C PHE A 316 9.21 -10.48 -12.92
N ASP A 317 9.82 -11.53 -12.36
CA ASP A 317 9.91 -12.84 -13.02
C ASP A 317 8.56 -13.52 -13.19
N LYS A 318 7.56 -13.20 -12.34
CA LYS A 318 6.21 -13.80 -12.44
C LYS A 318 5.22 -12.98 -13.25
N ILE A 319 5.48 -11.68 -13.49
CA ILE A 319 4.47 -10.77 -14.03
C ILE A 319 4.95 -10.04 -15.30
N PHE A 320 6.19 -9.55 -15.32
CA PHE A 320 6.67 -8.61 -16.34
C PHE A 320 7.82 -9.14 -17.21
N SER A 321 8.41 -10.27 -16.83
CA SER A 321 9.62 -10.78 -17.48
C SER A 321 9.36 -11.19 -18.94
N TYR A 322 10.24 -10.75 -19.82
CA TYR A 322 10.27 -11.18 -21.24
C TYR A 322 10.53 -12.70 -21.42
N LYS A 323 10.91 -13.39 -20.34
CA LYS A 323 11.09 -14.85 -20.30
C LYS A 323 9.78 -15.62 -20.06
N LEU A 324 8.69 -14.92 -19.77
CA LEU A 324 7.38 -15.52 -19.60
C LEU A 324 6.74 -15.84 -20.97
N GLU A 325 5.88 -16.86 -20.99
CA GLU A 325 5.00 -17.08 -22.12
C GLU A 325 4.08 -15.88 -22.34
N ALA A 326 3.77 -15.54 -23.58
CA ALA A 326 2.97 -14.36 -23.94
C ALA A 326 1.61 -14.27 -23.22
N LYS A 327 1.02 -15.40 -22.81
CA LYS A 327 -0.24 -15.46 -22.03
C LYS A 327 -0.07 -15.07 -20.56
N ASN A 328 1.14 -15.04 -20.04
CA ASN A 328 1.43 -14.80 -18.62
C ASN A 328 2.07 -13.43 -18.35
N VAL A 329 2.59 -12.76 -19.38
CA VAL A 329 3.25 -11.47 -19.23
C VAL A 329 2.24 -10.32 -19.25
N LEU A 330 2.35 -9.39 -18.32
CA LEU A 330 1.67 -8.09 -18.39
C LEU A 330 2.55 -7.14 -19.23
N LYS A 331 2.02 -6.73 -20.38
CA LYS A 331 2.74 -5.94 -21.38
C LYS A 331 1.83 -4.85 -21.96
N MET A 332 2.37 -3.66 -22.15
CA MET A 332 1.78 -2.61 -22.97
C MET A 332 2.28 -2.77 -24.41
N SER A 333 1.50 -2.37 -25.40
CA SER A 333 2.00 -2.33 -26.78
C SER A 333 3.06 -1.24 -26.96
N ASP A 334 3.98 -1.45 -27.90
CA ASP A 334 5.02 -0.44 -28.22
C ASP A 334 4.37 0.89 -28.67
N TYR A 335 3.20 0.82 -29.33
CA TYR A 335 2.40 1.98 -29.68
C TYR A 335 1.85 2.68 -28.43
N GLY A 336 1.29 1.94 -27.47
CA GLY A 336 0.83 2.49 -26.19
C GLY A 336 1.95 3.21 -25.44
N ILE A 337 3.14 2.61 -25.37
CA ILE A 337 4.32 3.23 -24.74
C ILE A 337 4.71 4.51 -25.47
N SER A 338 4.70 4.53 -26.81
CA SER A 338 5.04 5.73 -27.59
C SER A 338 4.05 6.88 -27.37
N GLN A 339 2.77 6.57 -27.17
CA GLN A 339 1.75 7.58 -26.85
C GLN A 339 1.84 8.06 -25.39
N LEU A 340 2.23 7.17 -24.48
CA LEU A 340 2.40 7.52 -23.07
C LEU A 340 3.55 8.52 -22.86
N TYR A 341 4.66 8.35 -23.61
CA TYR A 341 5.86 9.15 -23.47
C TYR A 341 6.15 9.89 -24.79
N GLU A 342 5.46 11.02 -25.01
CA GLU A 342 5.63 11.86 -26.19
C GLU A 342 7.02 12.52 -26.27
N ASP A 343 7.66 12.77 -25.12
CA ASP A 343 8.99 13.40 -25.03
C ASP A 343 10.07 12.32 -24.92
N ASP A 344 11.03 12.34 -25.85
CA ASP A 344 12.14 11.39 -25.84
C ASP A 344 13.07 11.55 -24.64
N GLY A 345 13.06 12.72 -24.03
CA GLY A 345 13.84 13.03 -22.84
C GLY A 345 13.22 12.52 -21.54
N ASP A 346 11.97 11.99 -21.54
CA ASP A 346 11.30 11.58 -20.31
C ASP A 346 12.08 10.45 -19.61
N LEU A 347 12.56 10.75 -18.39
CA LEU A 347 13.37 9.81 -17.62
C LEU A 347 12.64 8.52 -17.24
N ARG A 348 11.29 8.53 -17.21
CA ARG A 348 10.49 7.34 -16.91
C ARG A 348 10.56 6.27 -18.00
N LYS A 349 11.06 6.62 -19.19
CA LYS A 349 11.35 5.63 -20.26
C LYS A 349 12.39 4.59 -19.82
N CYS A 350 13.20 4.86 -18.78
CA CYS A 350 14.10 3.86 -18.19
C CYS A 350 13.38 2.61 -17.64
N GLN A 351 12.07 2.72 -17.39
CA GLN A 351 11.24 1.61 -16.93
C GLN A 351 10.86 0.62 -18.03
N TRP A 352 11.25 0.93 -19.29
CA TRP A 352 10.99 0.09 -20.46
C TRP A 352 12.28 -0.26 -21.15
N GLN A 353 12.41 -1.54 -21.54
CA GLN A 353 13.59 -2.01 -22.28
C GLN A 353 13.18 -2.87 -23.47
N THR A 354 13.87 -2.68 -24.56
CA THR A 354 13.72 -3.55 -25.73
C THR A 354 14.33 -4.91 -25.43
N GLN A 355 13.51 -5.95 -25.47
CA GLN A 355 13.91 -7.33 -25.22
C GLN A 355 13.30 -8.27 -26.26
N ARG A 356 13.79 -9.50 -26.29
CA ARG A 356 13.25 -10.57 -27.13
C ARG A 356 12.47 -11.53 -26.24
N ASP A 357 11.21 -11.78 -26.62
CA ASP A 357 10.35 -12.74 -25.89
C ASP A 357 10.70 -14.21 -26.21
N THR A 358 9.99 -15.14 -25.57
CA THR A 358 10.19 -16.58 -25.73
C THR A 358 9.81 -17.09 -27.13
N GLU A 359 9.04 -16.33 -27.90
CA GLU A 359 8.66 -16.63 -29.30
C GLU A 359 9.62 -15.99 -30.30
N GLY A 360 10.61 -15.21 -29.83
CA GLY A 360 11.60 -14.53 -30.66
C GLY A 360 11.17 -13.14 -31.14
N ASN A 361 10.00 -12.62 -30.74
CA ASN A 361 9.55 -11.28 -31.08
C ASN A 361 10.29 -10.23 -30.26
N VAL A 362 10.65 -9.12 -30.89
CA VAL A 362 11.29 -7.97 -30.25
C VAL A 362 10.20 -6.97 -29.85
N GLY A 363 10.27 -6.43 -28.64
CA GLY A 363 9.35 -5.41 -28.16
C GLY A 363 9.80 -4.81 -26.84
N GLN A 364 9.06 -3.81 -26.37
CA GLN A 364 9.30 -3.13 -25.09
C GLN A 364 8.70 -3.92 -23.93
N PHE A 365 9.46 -4.10 -22.87
CA PHE A 365 9.04 -4.79 -21.65
C PHE A 365 9.20 -3.87 -20.45
N PHE A 366 8.26 -3.97 -19.51
CA PHE A 366 8.29 -3.20 -18.27
C PHE A 366 9.30 -3.79 -17.28
N VAL A 367 10.38 -3.06 -17.02
CA VAL A 367 11.52 -3.53 -16.22
C VAL A 367 11.70 -2.77 -14.91
N LYS A 368 10.71 -1.99 -14.49
CA LYS A 368 10.74 -1.20 -13.25
C LYS A 368 11.18 -2.02 -12.03
N TYR A 369 10.71 -3.27 -11.94
CA TYR A 369 11.00 -4.19 -10.83
C TYR A 369 12.00 -5.29 -11.22
N GLY A 370 12.57 -5.21 -12.42
CA GLY A 370 13.61 -6.11 -12.87
C GLY A 370 14.87 -6.00 -12.06
N ASP A 371 15.74 -6.98 -12.25
CA ASP A 371 17.04 -7.02 -11.61
C ASP A 371 17.90 -5.82 -12.03
N VAL A 372 18.74 -5.37 -11.14
CA VAL A 372 19.75 -4.34 -11.39
C VAL A 372 21.13 -4.94 -11.20
N ALA A 373 22.14 -4.37 -11.88
CA ALA A 373 23.49 -4.95 -11.95
C ALA A 373 24.15 -5.14 -10.58
N ASP A 374 23.72 -4.39 -9.55
CA ASP A 374 24.19 -4.53 -8.17
C ASP A 374 22.98 -4.64 -7.23
N ASN A 375 22.77 -5.85 -6.69
CA ASN A 375 21.71 -6.13 -5.73
C ASN A 375 21.97 -5.54 -4.33
N GLY A 376 23.10 -4.89 -4.09
CA GLY A 376 23.42 -4.19 -2.85
C GLY A 376 22.71 -2.85 -2.70
N PHE A 377 22.15 -2.30 -3.77
CA PHE A 377 21.39 -1.06 -3.68
C PHE A 377 20.01 -1.27 -3.02
N GLU A 378 19.69 -0.42 -2.04
CA GLU A 378 18.38 -0.39 -1.37
C GLU A 378 17.22 -0.40 -2.38
N PHE A 379 17.31 0.42 -3.43
CA PHE A 379 16.25 0.51 -4.44
C PHE A 379 16.05 -0.77 -5.25
N ALA A 380 16.98 -1.71 -5.25
CA ALA A 380 16.81 -3.01 -5.91
C ALA A 380 15.70 -3.85 -5.25
N LYS A 381 15.33 -3.55 -4.01
CA LYS A 381 14.40 -4.33 -3.20
C LYS A 381 13.19 -3.55 -2.70
N LEU A 382 13.11 -2.24 -2.94
CA LEU A 382 11.97 -1.44 -2.52
C LEU A 382 10.79 -1.58 -3.49
N LEU A 383 9.59 -1.66 -2.92
CA LEU A 383 8.32 -1.53 -3.62
C LEU A 383 7.69 -0.18 -3.20
N PRO A 384 7.60 0.80 -4.11
CA PRO A 384 7.05 2.12 -3.79
C PRO A 384 5.59 2.06 -3.35
N MET A 385 5.26 2.74 -2.26
CA MET A 385 3.90 2.85 -1.72
C MET A 385 3.40 4.30 -1.72
N ILE A 386 4.26 5.24 -1.33
CA ILE A 386 3.98 6.67 -1.31
C ILE A 386 5.25 7.40 -1.75
N ARG A 387 5.12 8.28 -2.76
CA ARG A 387 6.24 9.06 -3.30
C ARG A 387 5.98 10.57 -3.24
N MET A 388 7.06 11.34 -3.23
CA MET A 388 7.01 12.81 -3.23
C MET A 388 6.24 13.38 -4.43
N SER A 389 6.34 12.75 -5.60
CA SER A 389 5.61 13.17 -6.81
C SER A 389 4.10 13.24 -6.61
N GLU A 390 3.53 12.32 -5.80
CA GLU A 390 2.11 12.36 -5.49
C GLU A 390 1.69 13.64 -4.73
N MET A 391 2.53 14.15 -3.85
CA MET A 391 2.25 15.38 -3.12
C MET A 391 2.12 16.58 -4.05
N TYR A 392 2.97 16.65 -5.07
CA TYR A 392 2.87 17.67 -6.11
C TYR A 392 1.64 17.49 -7.01
N LEU A 393 1.24 16.24 -7.31
CA LEU A 393 0.00 15.95 -8.03
C LEU A 393 -1.23 16.39 -7.23
N ILE A 394 -1.29 16.05 -5.94
CA ILE A 394 -2.35 16.51 -5.03
C ILE A 394 -2.43 18.02 -5.00
N LYS A 395 -1.28 18.69 -4.82
CA LYS A 395 -1.20 20.14 -4.83
C LYS A 395 -1.71 20.74 -6.15
N ALA A 396 -1.25 20.23 -7.30
CA ALA A 396 -1.65 20.73 -8.61
C ALA A 396 -3.17 20.54 -8.85
N GLU A 397 -3.71 19.40 -8.46
CA GLU A 397 -5.13 19.09 -8.60
C GLU A 397 -6.00 19.99 -7.70
N CYS A 398 -5.60 20.21 -6.45
CA CYS A 398 -6.37 21.02 -5.50
C CYS A 398 -6.28 22.51 -5.79
N THR A 399 -5.09 23.02 -6.15
CA THR A 399 -4.89 24.46 -6.39
C THR A 399 -5.24 24.91 -7.81
N LYS A 400 -5.38 23.96 -8.75
CA LYS A 400 -5.55 24.26 -10.18
C LYS A 400 -4.44 25.17 -10.74
N ASP A 401 -3.21 24.99 -10.26
CA ASP A 401 -2.05 25.78 -10.67
C ASP A 401 -1.00 24.88 -11.35
N TYR A 402 -0.70 25.19 -12.63
CA TYR A 402 0.32 24.47 -13.40
C TYR A 402 1.71 24.55 -12.75
N LYS A 403 1.98 25.61 -11.98
CA LYS A 403 3.26 25.76 -11.26
C LYS A 403 3.47 24.65 -10.24
N ALA A 404 2.39 24.09 -9.68
CA ALA A 404 2.48 22.96 -8.76
C ALA A 404 2.85 21.66 -9.48
N LEU A 405 2.52 21.51 -10.78
CA LEU A 405 2.86 20.31 -11.57
C LEU A 405 4.30 20.38 -12.14
N ASN A 406 4.80 21.58 -12.40
CA ASN A 406 6.10 21.77 -13.04
C ASN A 406 7.31 21.16 -12.33
N PRO A 407 7.37 21.06 -10.98
CA PRO A 407 8.46 20.34 -10.32
C PRO A 407 8.59 18.88 -10.77
N ILE A 408 7.48 18.16 -10.94
CA ILE A 408 7.50 16.79 -11.49
C ILE A 408 8.02 16.82 -12.93
N ARG A 409 7.44 17.65 -13.79
CA ARG A 409 7.83 17.75 -15.20
C ARG A 409 9.31 18.06 -15.37
N LYS A 410 9.83 18.99 -14.58
CA LYS A 410 11.26 19.30 -14.53
C LYS A 410 12.10 18.09 -14.10
N ALA A 411 11.68 17.41 -13.04
CA ALA A 411 12.38 16.23 -12.51
C ALA A 411 12.37 15.05 -13.50
N ARG A 412 11.32 14.95 -14.32
CA ARG A 412 11.22 13.92 -15.38
C ARG A 412 11.85 14.35 -16.69
N ASN A 413 12.50 15.53 -16.72
CA ASN A 413 13.19 16.09 -17.89
C ASN A 413 12.26 16.30 -19.10
N ILE A 414 11.02 16.75 -18.86
CA ILE A 414 10.04 17.08 -19.89
C ILE A 414 9.66 18.56 -19.83
N PRO A 415 9.12 19.14 -20.94
CA PRO A 415 8.78 20.57 -20.98
C PRO A 415 7.84 21.00 -19.89
N GLN A 416 8.17 22.12 -19.22
CA GLN A 416 7.33 22.73 -18.20
C GLN A 416 6.15 23.48 -18.83
N LEU A 417 4.99 23.43 -18.17
CA LEU A 417 3.79 24.16 -18.57
C LEU A 417 3.97 25.65 -18.35
N LYS A 418 3.33 26.46 -19.20
CA LYS A 418 3.38 27.93 -19.16
C LYS A 418 2.06 28.57 -18.74
N SER A 419 0.98 27.77 -18.66
CA SER A 419 -0.36 28.23 -18.31
C SER A 419 -1.23 27.08 -17.78
N ASN A 420 -2.42 27.41 -17.27
CA ASN A 420 -3.41 26.43 -16.82
C ASN A 420 -4.29 25.84 -17.96
N ILE A 421 -4.04 26.23 -19.22
CA ILE A 421 -4.82 25.70 -20.34
C ILE A 421 -4.55 24.20 -20.46
N GLY A 422 -5.60 23.37 -20.42
CA GLY A 422 -5.49 21.91 -20.46
C GLY A 422 -4.94 21.25 -19.20
N LEU A 423 -4.78 21.98 -18.09
CA LEU A 423 -4.12 21.50 -16.87
C LEU A 423 -4.68 20.17 -16.35
N ASN A 424 -6.01 19.98 -16.41
CA ASN A 424 -6.61 18.72 -15.94
C ASN A 424 -6.12 17.50 -16.73
N GLY A 425 -5.97 17.63 -18.06
CA GLY A 425 -5.39 16.57 -18.91
C GLY A 425 -3.93 16.31 -18.53
N TYR A 426 -3.12 17.37 -18.38
CA TYR A 426 -1.72 17.21 -17.95
C TYR A 426 -1.58 16.55 -16.57
N ILE A 427 -2.48 16.85 -15.62
CA ILE A 427 -2.50 16.19 -14.32
C ILE A 427 -2.80 14.70 -14.50
N GLU A 428 -3.81 14.35 -15.30
CA GLU A 428 -4.17 12.96 -15.58
C GLU A 428 -3.02 12.20 -16.25
N ASP A 429 -2.39 12.79 -17.27
CA ASP A 429 -1.21 12.23 -17.93
C ASP A 429 -0.07 11.96 -16.97
N GLU A 430 0.18 12.86 -16.02
CA GLU A 430 1.21 12.65 -15.02
C GLU A 430 0.81 11.55 -14.00
N TYR A 431 -0.48 11.43 -13.60
CA TYR A 431 -0.96 10.28 -12.83
C TYR A 431 -0.74 8.97 -13.58
N VAL A 432 -1.05 8.92 -14.88
CA VAL A 432 -0.84 7.75 -15.72
C VAL A 432 0.65 7.36 -15.74
N ARG A 433 1.55 8.33 -15.99
CA ARG A 433 3.00 8.07 -16.12
C ARG A 433 3.69 7.74 -14.80
N GLU A 434 3.25 8.35 -13.69
CA GLU A 434 3.89 8.16 -12.39
C GLU A 434 3.55 6.83 -11.74
N PHE A 435 2.32 6.34 -11.87
CA PHE A 435 1.81 5.25 -11.05
C PHE A 435 1.74 3.88 -11.74
N ILE A 436 2.32 3.72 -12.92
CA ILE A 436 2.39 2.41 -13.58
C ILE A 436 3.15 1.41 -12.70
N GLY A 437 2.54 0.26 -12.45
CA GLY A 437 3.06 -0.76 -11.55
C GLY A 437 2.95 -0.43 -10.05
N GLU A 438 2.16 0.60 -9.66
CA GLU A 438 1.97 1.01 -8.26
C GLU A 438 0.51 0.93 -7.79
N GLY A 439 -0.43 0.53 -8.65
CA GLY A 439 -1.83 0.27 -8.31
C GLY A 439 -2.65 1.51 -7.95
N GLN A 440 -2.24 2.73 -8.34
CA GLN A 440 -2.91 3.95 -7.90
C GLN A 440 -3.85 4.56 -8.95
N LEU A 441 -3.66 4.30 -10.24
CA LEU A 441 -4.43 4.96 -11.30
C LEU A 441 -5.92 4.57 -11.30
N PHE A 442 -6.25 3.31 -11.01
CA PHE A 442 -7.66 2.89 -10.91
C PHE A 442 -8.43 3.66 -9.83
N TRP A 443 -7.76 3.97 -8.71
CA TRP A 443 -8.34 4.78 -7.63
C TRP A 443 -8.47 6.25 -7.99
N TYR A 444 -7.59 6.78 -8.84
CA TYR A 444 -7.75 8.10 -9.43
C TYR A 444 -9.05 8.14 -10.26
N TYR A 445 -9.27 7.18 -11.16
CA TYR A 445 -10.48 7.08 -11.96
C TYR A 445 -11.74 6.93 -11.10
N LYS A 446 -11.71 6.04 -10.09
CA LYS A 446 -12.82 5.88 -9.14
C LYS A 446 -13.16 7.19 -8.43
N ARG A 447 -12.18 7.85 -7.86
CA ARG A 447 -12.36 9.12 -7.14
C ARG A 447 -12.93 10.21 -8.05
N LYS A 448 -12.46 10.28 -9.30
CA LYS A 448 -12.97 11.22 -10.31
C LYS A 448 -14.37 10.82 -10.82
N GLY A 449 -14.77 9.57 -10.68
CA GLY A 449 -16.00 9.01 -11.25
C GLY A 449 -15.96 8.98 -12.77
N VAL A 450 -14.82 8.58 -13.33
CA VAL A 450 -14.59 8.44 -14.77
C VAL A 450 -15.44 7.28 -15.26
N THR A 451 -16.17 7.45 -16.37
CA THR A 451 -17.00 6.41 -16.98
C THR A 451 -16.46 5.89 -18.31
N SER A 452 -15.37 6.48 -18.79
CA SER A 452 -14.67 6.09 -20.02
C SER A 452 -13.17 6.02 -19.71
N ILE A 453 -12.64 4.82 -19.51
CA ILE A 453 -11.23 4.60 -19.19
C ILE A 453 -10.44 4.36 -20.48
N PRO A 454 -9.41 5.17 -20.79
CA PRO A 454 -8.60 4.98 -21.97
C PRO A 454 -7.84 3.65 -21.90
N ARG A 455 -7.80 2.93 -23.03
CA ARG A 455 -7.02 1.68 -23.14
C ARG A 455 -5.56 2.02 -23.37
N LEU A 456 -4.84 2.30 -22.29
CA LEU A 456 -3.44 2.75 -22.33
C LEU A 456 -2.53 1.76 -23.06
N TYR A 457 -2.83 0.47 -22.95
CA TYR A 457 -2.06 -0.58 -23.65
C TYR A 457 -2.20 -0.51 -25.17
N ASN A 458 -3.29 0.05 -25.70
CA ASN A 458 -3.50 0.28 -27.12
C ASN A 458 -4.50 1.42 -27.37
N PRO A 459 -4.02 2.67 -27.41
CA PRO A 459 -4.87 3.87 -27.59
C PRO A 459 -5.63 3.94 -28.93
N SER A 460 -5.39 3.02 -29.89
CA SER A 460 -6.22 2.92 -31.11
C SER A 460 -7.57 2.26 -30.85
N LEU A 461 -7.73 1.59 -29.71
CA LEU A 461 -8.98 0.94 -29.36
C LEU A 461 -9.93 1.95 -28.67
N GLN A 462 -11.24 1.69 -28.82
CA GLN A 462 -12.22 2.46 -28.08
C GLN A 462 -12.02 2.30 -26.58
N ASP A 463 -12.17 3.40 -25.84
CA ASP A 463 -12.12 3.41 -24.38
C ASP A 463 -13.03 2.35 -23.77
N MET A 464 -12.63 1.83 -22.62
CA MET A 464 -13.45 0.95 -21.84
C MET A 464 -14.58 1.75 -21.15
N GLN A 465 -15.83 1.49 -21.58
CA GLN A 465 -16.99 2.08 -20.95
C GLN A 465 -17.31 1.32 -19.65
N ILE A 466 -17.46 2.03 -18.56
CA ILE A 466 -17.77 1.48 -17.25
C ILE A 466 -18.89 2.27 -16.57
N THR A 467 -19.48 1.68 -15.58
CA THR A 467 -20.50 2.29 -14.73
C THR A 467 -19.97 2.55 -13.32
N ASN A 468 -20.71 3.33 -12.53
CA ASN A 468 -20.33 3.54 -11.13
C ASN A 468 -20.24 2.23 -10.33
N SER A 469 -21.04 1.23 -10.67
CA SER A 469 -21.00 -0.09 -10.03
C SER A 469 -19.71 -0.87 -10.34
N THR A 470 -19.06 -0.61 -11.48
CA THR A 470 -17.77 -1.24 -11.83
C THR A 470 -16.65 -0.85 -10.85
N TYR A 471 -16.79 0.26 -10.14
CA TYR A 471 -15.80 0.69 -9.13
C TYR A 471 -16.02 0.07 -7.75
N VAL A 472 -17.09 -0.68 -7.53
CA VAL A 472 -17.47 -1.20 -6.21
C VAL A 472 -17.52 -2.72 -6.29
N PHE A 473 -16.64 -3.36 -5.54
CA PHE A 473 -16.63 -4.81 -5.44
C PHE A 473 -17.63 -5.27 -4.38
N ASP A 474 -18.30 -6.39 -4.64
CA ASP A 474 -19.16 -7.01 -3.65
C ASP A 474 -18.34 -7.53 -2.47
N LEU A 475 -18.95 -7.50 -1.28
CA LEU A 475 -18.35 -8.16 -0.11
C LEU A 475 -18.19 -9.66 -0.41
N PRO A 476 -17.14 -10.31 0.10
CA PRO A 476 -16.97 -11.76 -0.05
C PRO A 476 -18.19 -12.55 0.42
N ASP A 477 -18.47 -13.66 -0.25
CA ASP A 477 -19.63 -14.50 0.08
C ASP A 477 -19.60 -14.97 1.55
N SER A 478 -18.42 -15.27 2.10
CA SER A 478 -18.23 -15.61 3.51
C SER A 478 -18.68 -14.49 4.45
N GLU A 479 -18.36 -13.25 4.11
CA GLU A 479 -18.74 -12.06 4.89
C GLU A 479 -20.25 -11.79 4.79
N GLN A 480 -20.84 -11.92 3.61
CA GLN A 480 -22.27 -11.80 3.41
C GLN A 480 -23.08 -12.84 4.20
N GLN A 481 -22.54 -14.06 4.33
CA GLN A 481 -23.19 -15.15 5.10
C GLN A 481 -23.16 -14.88 6.61
N LEU A 482 -22.08 -14.30 7.13
CA LEU A 482 -21.96 -13.96 8.55
C LEU A 482 -22.92 -12.83 8.98
N ARG A 483 -23.46 -12.07 8.03
CA ARG A 483 -24.33 -10.90 8.26
C ARG A 483 -25.82 -11.19 8.05
N LYS A 484 -26.16 -12.42 7.63
CA LYS A 484 -27.55 -12.91 7.52
C LYS A 484 -28.05 -13.47 8.86
#